data_b37e832bafeb4488a6d3a6fcb5495c0e
#
_entry.id   b37e832bafeb4488a6d3a6fcb5495c0e
#
_cell.length_a   1.000
_cell.length_b   1.000
_cell.length_c   1.000
_cell.angle_alpha   90.00
_cell.angle_beta   90.00
_cell.angle_gamma   90.00
#
_symmetry.space_group_name_H-M   'P 1'
#
loop_
_entity.id
_entity.type
_entity.pdbx_description
1 polymer ?
#
loop_
_entity_poly.entity_id
_entity_poly.type
_entity_poly.pdbx_seq_one_letter_code
_entity_poly.pdbx_strand_id
1 'polypeptide(L)'
;MLARRQHDLTVCMEQVHKPHNVSAVIRTADAVGIHHVHAVWPGDRMRTMVSSSAGSNSWVKVITHRTIGDAVSTVKAQGMQVLATNLSDNAIDFREIDYTLPTCILMGQEKTGITREALALADQDIIIPMLGMVQSLNVSVASALILYEAQRQRQIAGMYQ
;
A
#
# COMPACT_ATOMS: atom_id res chain seq x y z
N MET A 1 12.65 -14.25 -12.36
CA MET A 1 11.46 -13.41 -12.01
C MET A 1 11.04 -13.57 -10.57
N LEU A 2 10.81 -14.79 -10.12
CA LEU A 2 10.40 -15.02 -8.72
C LEU A 2 11.46 -14.57 -7.71
N ALA A 3 12.72 -14.67 -8.06
CA ALA A 3 13.82 -14.26 -7.18
C ALA A 3 13.84 -12.74 -6.89
N ARG A 4 13.18 -11.95 -7.74
CA ARG A 4 13.11 -10.50 -7.56
C ARG A 4 11.87 -10.06 -6.77
N ARG A 5 11.01 -10.99 -6.40
CA ARG A 5 9.81 -10.66 -5.63
C ARG A 5 10.18 -10.23 -4.22
N GLN A 6 9.55 -9.16 -3.80
CA GLN A 6 9.78 -8.55 -2.49
C GLN A 6 8.69 -9.05 -1.54
N HIS A 7 9.03 -9.99 -0.68
CA HIS A 7 8.06 -10.60 0.26
C HIS A 7 7.77 -9.69 1.45
N ASP A 8 8.64 -8.73 1.71
CA ASP A 8 8.55 -7.84 2.86
C ASP A 8 8.21 -6.40 2.48
N LEU A 9 7.60 -6.22 1.31
CA LEU A 9 7.05 -4.93 0.87
C LEU A 9 5.62 -5.19 0.42
N THR A 10 4.66 -4.46 0.99
CA THR A 10 3.26 -4.65 0.63
C THR A 10 2.47 -3.35 0.78
N VAL A 11 1.27 -3.36 0.26
CA VAL A 11 0.29 -2.29 0.39
C VAL A 11 -0.95 -2.88 1.04
N CYS A 12 -1.56 -2.13 1.93
CA CYS A 12 -2.86 -2.47 2.50
C CYS A 12 -3.87 -1.42 2.06
N MET A 13 -4.85 -1.84 1.28
CA MET A 13 -5.91 -0.98 0.78
C MET A 13 -7.10 -1.07 1.72
N GLU A 14 -7.38 0.01 2.45
CA GLU A 14 -8.51 0.06 3.37
C GLU A 14 -9.73 0.64 2.67
N GLN A 15 -10.66 -0.24 2.29
CA GLN A 15 -11.94 0.13 1.69
C GLN A 15 -11.81 1.02 0.45
N VAL A 16 -10.86 0.69 -0.41
CA VAL A 16 -10.74 1.35 -1.71
C VAL A 16 -11.86 0.85 -2.60
N HIS A 17 -12.79 1.73 -2.96
CA HIS A 17 -14.04 1.32 -3.61
C HIS A 17 -13.95 1.02 -5.10
N LYS A 18 -13.23 1.88 -5.81
CA LYS A 18 -13.30 1.84 -7.28
C LYS A 18 -12.44 0.70 -7.80
N PRO A 19 -13.04 -0.24 -8.56
CA PRO A 19 -12.28 -1.38 -9.07
C PRO A 19 -11.05 -0.99 -9.88
N HIS A 20 -11.12 0.11 -10.66
CA HIS A 20 -9.96 0.54 -11.44
C HIS A 20 -8.82 1.05 -10.57
N ASN A 21 -9.10 1.61 -9.38
CA ASN A 21 -8.06 2.01 -8.44
C ASN A 21 -7.40 0.77 -7.84
N VAL A 22 -8.19 -0.22 -7.46
CA VAL A 22 -7.67 -1.48 -6.92
C VAL A 22 -6.78 -2.15 -7.96
N SER A 23 -7.26 -2.25 -9.18
CA SER A 23 -6.52 -2.86 -10.29
C SER A 23 -5.21 -2.11 -10.57
N ALA A 24 -5.24 -0.78 -10.55
CA ALA A 24 -4.04 0.03 -10.78
C ALA A 24 -3.01 -0.15 -9.68
N VAL A 25 -3.43 -0.22 -8.42
CA VAL A 25 -2.52 -0.46 -7.30
C VAL A 25 -1.87 -1.84 -7.43
N ILE A 26 -2.65 -2.86 -7.77
CA ILE A 26 -2.14 -4.22 -7.95
C ILE A 26 -1.12 -4.25 -9.10
N ARG A 27 -1.42 -3.57 -10.19
CA ARG A 27 -0.52 -3.51 -11.34
C ARG A 27 0.81 -2.84 -10.98
N THR A 28 0.76 -1.74 -10.23
CA THR A 28 1.96 -1.06 -9.77
C THR A 28 2.75 -1.94 -8.81
N ALA A 29 2.06 -2.64 -7.90
CA ALA A 29 2.69 -3.57 -6.98
C ALA A 29 3.46 -4.65 -7.75
N ASP A 30 2.85 -5.20 -8.80
CA ASP A 30 3.52 -6.18 -9.63
C ASP A 30 4.76 -5.57 -10.31
N ALA A 31 4.65 -4.33 -10.79
CA ALA A 31 5.74 -3.66 -11.49
C ALA A 31 6.98 -3.47 -10.59
N VAL A 32 6.80 -3.28 -9.29
CA VAL A 32 7.93 -3.11 -8.36
C VAL A 32 8.31 -4.42 -7.67
N GLY A 33 7.71 -5.54 -8.06
CA GLY A 33 8.10 -6.86 -7.57
C GLY A 33 7.44 -7.30 -6.27
N ILE A 34 6.34 -6.68 -5.87
CA ILE A 34 5.61 -7.09 -4.67
C ILE A 34 4.97 -8.46 -4.91
N HIS A 35 5.08 -9.35 -3.93
CA HIS A 35 4.54 -10.69 -4.02
C HIS A 35 3.05 -10.74 -3.67
N HIS A 36 2.63 -9.99 -2.65
CA HIS A 36 1.23 -9.96 -2.23
C HIS A 36 0.86 -8.59 -1.67
N VAL A 37 -0.44 -8.27 -1.78
CA VAL A 37 -1.02 -7.06 -1.22
C VAL A 37 -2.17 -7.44 -0.30
N HIS A 38 -2.55 -6.53 0.59
CA HIS A 38 -3.65 -6.74 1.52
C HIS A 38 -4.80 -5.78 1.17
N ALA A 39 -6.01 -6.25 1.36
CA ALA A 39 -7.20 -5.44 1.14
C ALA A 39 -8.19 -5.67 2.27
N VAL A 40 -8.76 -4.58 2.79
CA VAL A 40 -9.71 -4.61 3.88
C VAL A 40 -11.05 -4.12 3.38
N TRP A 41 -12.08 -4.95 3.52
CA TRP A 41 -13.42 -4.60 3.14
C TRP A 41 -14.42 -5.45 3.92
N PRO A 42 -15.34 -4.84 4.67
CA PRO A 42 -16.34 -5.62 5.40
C PRO A 42 -17.23 -6.40 4.44
N GLY A 43 -17.45 -7.68 4.71
CA GLY A 43 -18.31 -8.52 3.90
C GLY A 43 -17.65 -9.03 2.63
N ASP A 44 -18.47 -9.47 1.67
CA ASP A 44 -18.00 -10.16 0.46
C ASP A 44 -17.72 -9.23 -0.72
N ARG A 45 -18.00 -7.95 -0.56
CA ARG A 45 -17.90 -6.98 -1.66
C ARG A 45 -16.48 -6.86 -2.22
N MET A 46 -15.49 -6.87 -1.33
CA MET A 46 -14.10 -6.75 -1.77
C MET A 46 -13.65 -7.96 -2.59
N ARG A 47 -14.14 -9.15 -2.26
CA ARG A 47 -13.82 -10.35 -3.04
C ARG A 47 -14.26 -10.20 -4.49
N THR A 48 -15.47 -9.70 -4.72
CA THR A 48 -16.00 -9.49 -6.06
C THR A 48 -15.17 -8.43 -6.79
N MET A 49 -14.87 -7.32 -6.12
CA MET A 49 -14.07 -6.25 -6.70
C MET A 49 -12.68 -6.73 -7.09
N VAL A 50 -12.04 -7.49 -6.23
CA VAL A 50 -10.69 -8.01 -6.48
C VAL A 50 -10.71 -9.00 -7.64
N SER A 51 -11.69 -9.90 -7.68
CA SER A 51 -11.81 -10.88 -8.76
C SER A 51 -12.00 -10.24 -10.12
N SER A 52 -12.75 -9.14 -10.19
CA SER A 52 -13.00 -8.44 -11.45
C SER A 52 -11.87 -7.50 -11.83
N SER A 53 -11.07 -7.04 -10.86
CA SER A 53 -10.04 -6.02 -11.07
C SER A 53 -8.65 -6.61 -11.25
N ALA A 54 -8.33 -7.68 -10.54
CA ALA A 54 -7.03 -8.34 -10.67
C ALA A 54 -7.02 -9.15 -11.96
N GLY A 55 -6.28 -8.71 -12.94
CA GLY A 55 -6.17 -9.45 -14.20
C GLY A 55 -5.62 -10.85 -13.95
N SER A 56 -6.04 -11.80 -14.79
CA SER A 56 -5.62 -13.19 -14.70
C SER A 56 -4.11 -13.37 -14.85
N ASN A 57 -3.41 -12.34 -15.34
CA ASN A 57 -1.97 -12.38 -15.59
C ASN A 57 -1.14 -11.81 -14.45
N SER A 58 -1.78 -11.35 -13.37
CA SER A 58 -1.04 -10.79 -12.25
C SER A 58 -0.43 -11.89 -11.38
N TRP A 59 0.86 -11.72 -11.04
CA TRP A 59 1.56 -12.60 -10.12
C TRP A 59 1.36 -12.18 -8.66
N VAL A 60 0.70 -11.04 -8.44
CA VAL A 60 0.46 -10.52 -7.10
C VAL A 60 -0.75 -11.23 -6.51
N LYS A 61 -0.58 -11.75 -5.31
CA LYS A 61 -1.68 -12.36 -4.55
C LYS A 61 -2.37 -11.30 -3.71
N VAL A 62 -3.70 -11.32 -3.66
CA VAL A 62 -4.46 -10.39 -2.83
C VAL A 62 -4.99 -11.16 -1.62
N ILE A 63 -4.62 -10.69 -0.44
CA ILE A 63 -5.06 -11.27 0.83
C ILE A 63 -6.11 -10.35 1.41
N THR A 64 -7.34 -10.84 1.55
CA THR A 64 -8.46 -10.03 2.07
C THR A 64 -8.61 -10.21 3.56
N HIS A 65 -9.00 -9.14 4.24
CA HIS A 65 -9.28 -9.13 5.67
C HIS A 65 -10.60 -8.45 5.92
N ARG A 66 -11.30 -8.85 6.97
CA ARG A 66 -12.57 -8.23 7.35
C ARG A 66 -12.39 -6.92 8.10
N THR A 67 -11.28 -6.80 8.84
CA THR A 67 -11.01 -5.61 9.64
C THR A 67 -9.60 -5.10 9.38
N ILE A 68 -9.41 -3.81 9.60
CA ILE A 68 -8.07 -3.22 9.50
C ILE A 68 -7.15 -3.76 10.60
N GLY A 69 -7.71 -4.06 11.76
CA GLY A 69 -6.95 -4.65 12.87
C GLY A 69 -6.33 -5.98 12.47
N ASP A 70 -7.10 -6.83 11.79
CA ASP A 70 -6.59 -8.12 11.31
C ASP A 70 -5.47 -7.94 10.30
N ALA A 71 -5.65 -7.02 9.34
CA ALA A 71 -4.65 -6.76 8.32
C ALA A 71 -3.34 -6.24 8.93
N VAL A 72 -3.45 -5.25 9.82
CA VAL A 72 -2.26 -4.65 10.46
C VAL A 72 -1.56 -5.67 11.36
N SER A 73 -2.32 -6.46 12.11
CA SER A 73 -1.73 -7.52 12.94
C SER A 73 -0.93 -8.51 12.10
N THR A 74 -1.46 -8.86 10.94
CA THR A 74 -0.79 -9.81 10.04
C THR A 74 0.55 -9.25 9.57
N VAL A 75 0.60 -8.00 9.12
CA VAL A 75 1.85 -7.43 8.60
C VAL A 75 2.84 -7.12 9.73
N LYS A 76 2.35 -6.68 10.88
CA LYS A 76 3.24 -6.43 12.04
C LYS A 76 3.86 -7.73 12.56
N ALA A 77 3.13 -8.85 12.50
CA ALA A 77 3.67 -10.15 12.88
C ALA A 77 4.82 -10.56 11.96
N GLN A 78 4.90 -10.00 10.76
CA GLN A 78 5.98 -10.22 9.81
C GLN A 78 7.12 -9.21 9.96
N GLY A 79 7.07 -8.37 10.98
CA GLY A 79 8.10 -7.39 11.25
C GLY A 79 8.03 -6.12 10.41
N MET A 80 6.91 -5.88 9.75
CA MET A 80 6.78 -4.71 8.88
C MET A 80 6.46 -3.44 9.65
N GLN A 81 7.11 -2.33 9.26
CA GLN A 81 6.66 -1.00 9.68
C GLN A 81 5.40 -0.66 8.88
N VAL A 82 4.44 -0.02 9.53
CA VAL A 82 3.18 0.36 8.89
C VAL A 82 3.16 1.88 8.71
N LEU A 83 3.11 2.31 7.47
CA LEU A 83 3.14 3.73 7.09
C LEU A 83 1.78 4.12 6.55
N ALA A 84 1.17 5.14 7.16
CA ALA A 84 -0.15 5.62 6.74
C ALA A 84 -0.01 6.88 5.88
N THR A 85 -0.65 6.87 4.71
CA THR A 85 -0.69 8.06 3.85
C THR A 85 -1.72 9.03 4.43
N ASN A 86 -1.28 9.91 5.30
CA ASN A 86 -2.17 10.80 6.06
C ASN A 86 -1.49 12.12 6.38
N LEU A 87 -2.17 13.21 6.12
CA LEU A 87 -1.68 14.54 6.47
C LEU A 87 -1.94 14.80 7.96
N SER A 88 -0.86 14.94 8.73
CA SER A 88 -0.92 15.22 10.16
C SER A 88 0.30 16.02 10.57
N ASP A 89 0.28 16.52 11.81
CA ASP A 89 1.41 17.26 12.35
C ASP A 89 2.68 16.41 12.45
N ASN A 90 2.53 15.10 12.52
CA ASN A 90 3.65 14.18 12.65
C ASN A 90 4.05 13.54 11.32
N ALA A 91 3.38 13.90 10.23
CA ALA A 91 3.65 13.32 8.92
C ALA A 91 5.00 13.78 8.40
N ILE A 92 5.73 12.85 7.79
CA ILE A 92 7.02 13.15 7.17
C ILE A 92 6.94 12.87 5.67
N ASP A 93 7.83 13.50 4.92
CA ASP A 93 7.93 13.29 3.47
C ASP A 93 8.16 11.80 3.21
N PHE A 94 7.39 11.22 2.30
CA PHE A 94 7.48 9.79 2.01
C PHE A 94 8.89 9.37 1.56
N ARG A 95 9.68 10.29 1.02
CA ARG A 95 11.05 10.00 0.56
C ARG A 95 12.06 9.90 1.69
N GLU A 96 11.69 10.29 2.90
CA GLU A 96 12.58 10.22 4.08
C GLU A 96 12.47 8.89 4.82
N ILE A 97 11.59 8.01 4.39
CA ILE A 97 11.43 6.69 5.00
C ILE A 97 12.50 5.74 4.44
N ASP A 98 12.96 4.83 5.28
CA ASP A 98 13.84 3.74 4.84
C ASP A 98 12.97 2.56 4.38
N TYR A 99 12.79 2.43 3.08
CA TYR A 99 11.99 1.35 2.49
C TYR A 99 12.80 0.07 2.28
N THR A 100 14.06 0.03 2.66
CA THR A 100 14.83 -1.22 2.65
C THR A 100 14.43 -2.12 3.80
N LEU A 101 13.75 -1.57 4.80
CA LEU A 101 13.16 -2.32 5.90
C LEU A 101 11.83 -2.96 5.45
N PRO A 102 11.40 -4.03 6.12
CA PRO A 102 10.05 -4.58 5.86
C PRO A 102 8.99 -3.50 6.04
N THR A 103 8.14 -3.30 5.04
CA THR A 103 7.24 -2.14 4.98
C THR A 103 5.86 -2.50 4.44
N CYS A 104 4.83 -2.01 5.12
CA CYS A 104 3.45 -2.01 4.63
C CYS A 104 2.98 -0.57 4.51
N ILE A 105 2.47 -0.21 3.33
CA ILE A 105 1.92 1.12 3.07
C ILE A 105 0.40 1.05 3.12
N LEU A 106 -0.19 1.83 4.03
CA LEU A 106 -1.63 1.90 4.22
C LEU A 106 -2.22 2.97 3.33
N MET A 107 -3.16 2.57 2.47
CA MET A 107 -3.87 3.47 1.56
C MET A 107 -5.36 3.44 1.91
N GLY A 108 -5.99 4.58 1.97
CA GLY A 108 -7.40 4.69 2.33
C GLY A 108 -8.31 5.12 1.20
N GLN A 109 -9.58 5.37 1.54
CA GLN A 109 -10.57 5.86 0.60
C GLN A 109 -10.23 7.27 0.12
N GLU A 110 -10.60 7.57 -1.11
CA GLU A 110 -10.31 8.88 -1.71
C GLU A 110 -10.98 10.03 -0.99
N LYS A 111 -12.23 9.86 -0.55
CA LYS A 111 -13.01 10.93 0.08
C LYS A 111 -12.75 11.06 1.57
N THR A 112 -12.64 9.94 2.27
CA THR A 112 -12.57 9.92 3.72
C THR A 112 -11.17 9.61 4.24
N GLY A 113 -10.27 9.13 3.37
CA GLY A 113 -8.93 8.76 3.76
C GLY A 113 -8.90 7.49 4.62
N ILE A 114 -7.89 7.40 5.44
CA ILE A 114 -7.67 6.25 6.32
C ILE A 114 -8.50 6.45 7.60
N THR A 115 -9.10 5.38 8.10
CA THR A 115 -9.91 5.44 9.33
C THR A 115 -9.05 5.76 10.54
N ARG A 116 -9.68 6.30 11.59
CA ARG A 116 -8.99 6.58 12.86
C ARG A 116 -8.40 5.30 13.47
N GLU A 117 -9.11 4.19 13.33
CA GLU A 117 -8.63 2.90 13.82
C GLU A 117 -7.33 2.53 13.13
N ALA A 118 -7.26 2.66 11.82
CA ALA A 118 -6.05 2.37 11.06
C ALA A 118 -4.91 3.31 11.43
N LEU A 119 -5.20 4.60 11.58
CA LEU A 119 -4.17 5.58 11.97
C LEU A 119 -3.59 5.29 13.35
N ALA A 120 -4.41 4.81 14.28
CA ALA A 120 -3.94 4.45 15.61
C ALA A 120 -2.98 3.25 15.58
N LEU A 121 -3.10 2.39 14.56
CA LEU A 121 -2.27 1.20 14.41
C LEU A 121 -1.01 1.45 13.59
N ALA A 122 -0.94 2.57 12.87
CA ALA A 122 0.21 2.90 12.02
C ALA A 122 1.40 3.36 12.86
N ASP A 123 2.59 3.08 12.36
CA ASP A 123 3.83 3.47 13.03
C ASP A 123 4.23 4.90 12.70
N GLN A 124 3.93 5.37 11.49
CA GLN A 124 4.31 6.70 11.03
C GLN A 124 3.36 7.15 9.92
N ASP A 125 2.95 8.42 9.97
CA ASP A 125 2.23 9.06 8.86
C ASP A 125 3.23 9.59 7.85
N ILE A 126 2.93 9.42 6.56
CA ILE A 126 3.77 9.92 5.48
C ILE A 126 2.93 10.77 4.53
N ILE A 127 3.56 11.74 3.90
CA ILE A 127 2.91 12.62 2.95
C ILE A 127 3.69 12.70 1.65
N ILE A 128 2.96 12.95 0.56
CA ILE A 128 3.52 13.38 -0.70
C ILE A 128 3.31 14.90 -0.75
N PRO A 129 4.38 15.71 -0.73
CA PRO A 129 4.21 17.16 -0.69
C PRO A 129 3.42 17.70 -1.88
N MET A 130 2.45 18.57 -1.62
CA MET A 130 1.64 19.22 -2.63
C MET A 130 2.03 20.69 -2.70
N LEU A 131 2.69 21.08 -3.78
CA LEU A 131 3.19 22.44 -3.96
C LEU A 131 2.26 23.30 -4.82
N GLY A 132 1.19 22.70 -5.33
CA GLY A 132 0.18 23.41 -6.10
C GLY A 132 -1.12 23.61 -5.32
N MET A 133 -2.24 23.68 -6.02
CA MET A 133 -3.54 23.95 -5.42
C MET A 133 -4.27 22.69 -4.96
N VAL A 134 -3.93 21.53 -5.50
CA VAL A 134 -4.59 20.28 -5.08
C VAL A 134 -4.09 19.85 -3.70
N GLN A 135 -4.97 19.22 -2.94
CA GLN A 135 -4.65 18.78 -1.57
C GLN A 135 -4.26 17.30 -1.50
N SER A 136 -4.59 16.53 -2.52
CA SER A 136 -4.27 15.11 -2.55
C SER A 136 -4.21 14.61 -3.98
N LEU A 137 -3.61 13.43 -4.16
CA LEU A 137 -3.55 12.72 -5.43
C LEU A 137 -4.50 11.54 -5.39
N ASN A 138 -4.88 11.05 -6.57
CA ASN A 138 -5.59 9.79 -6.69
C ASN A 138 -4.80 8.68 -5.99
N VAL A 139 -5.51 7.76 -5.32
CA VAL A 139 -4.88 6.71 -4.51
C VAL A 139 -3.91 5.85 -5.31
N SER A 140 -4.24 5.53 -6.56
CA SER A 140 -3.35 4.71 -7.40
C SER A 140 -2.09 5.48 -7.81
N VAL A 141 -2.22 6.79 -8.03
CA VAL A 141 -1.06 7.64 -8.34
C VAL A 141 -0.16 7.76 -7.12
N ALA A 142 -0.75 8.04 -5.95
CA ALA A 142 0.01 8.14 -4.70
C ALA A 142 0.77 6.85 -4.41
N SER A 143 0.10 5.70 -4.57
CA SER A 143 0.75 4.42 -4.33
C SER A 143 1.91 4.18 -5.29
N ALA A 144 1.77 4.59 -6.55
CA ALA A 144 2.84 4.43 -7.54
C ALA A 144 4.08 5.23 -7.14
N LEU A 145 3.90 6.48 -6.69
CA LEU A 145 5.02 7.31 -6.29
C LEU A 145 5.77 6.70 -5.11
N ILE A 146 5.04 6.25 -4.10
CA ILE A 146 5.64 5.67 -2.89
C ILE A 146 6.33 4.34 -3.22
N LEU A 147 5.68 3.48 -3.99
CA LEU A 147 6.25 2.18 -4.34
C LEU A 147 7.48 2.32 -5.22
N TYR A 148 7.53 3.30 -6.12
CA TYR A 148 8.72 3.53 -6.93
C TYR A 148 9.85 4.15 -6.13
N GLU A 149 9.57 4.92 -5.09
CA GLU A 149 10.62 5.36 -4.17
C GLU A 149 11.18 4.15 -3.40
N ALA A 150 10.30 3.25 -2.97
CA ALA A 150 10.73 2.01 -2.31
C ALA A 150 11.60 1.17 -3.25
N GLN A 151 11.17 1.04 -4.51
CA GLN A 151 11.94 0.31 -5.52
C GLN A 151 13.32 0.94 -5.71
N ARG A 152 13.40 2.26 -5.83
CA ARG A 152 14.66 2.95 -6.01
C ARG A 152 15.63 2.64 -4.88
N GLN A 153 15.17 2.73 -3.64
CA GLN A 153 16.01 2.45 -2.46
C GLN A 153 16.46 1.00 -2.43
N ARG A 154 15.54 0.06 -2.69
CA ARG A 154 15.85 -1.37 -2.68
C ARG A 154 16.78 -1.77 -3.81
N GLN A 155 16.64 -1.13 -4.96
CA GLN A 155 17.54 -1.40 -6.10
C GLN A 155 18.95 -0.93 -5.79
N ILE A 156 19.10 0.25 -5.20
CA ILE A 156 20.42 0.76 -4.78
C ILE A 156 21.03 -0.18 -3.74
N ALA A 157 20.20 -0.73 -2.85
CA ALA A 157 20.65 -1.66 -1.81
C ALA A 157 20.93 -3.08 -2.33
N GLY A 158 20.69 -3.36 -3.61
CA GLY A 158 20.94 -4.67 -4.20
C GLY A 158 19.87 -5.71 -3.92
N MET A 159 18.67 -5.31 -3.51
CA MET A 159 17.63 -6.25 -3.08
C MET A 159 16.89 -6.91 -4.22
N TYR A 160 17.13 -6.50 -5.47
CA TYR A 160 16.51 -7.09 -6.67
C TYR A 160 17.43 -8.02 -7.43
N GLN A 161 18.58 -8.29 -6.91
CA GLN A 161 19.57 -9.18 -7.56
C GLN A 161 19.33 -10.65 -7.26
#